data_6edb5ffc79335bd6f04f5d8e50a5e9f2
#
_entry.id   6edb5ffc79335bd6f04f5d8e50a5e9f2
#
_cell.length_a   1.000
_cell.length_b   1.000
_cell.length_c   1.000
_cell.angle_alpha   90.00
_cell.angle_beta   90.00
_cell.angle_gamma   90.00
#
_symmetry.space_group_name_H-M   'P 1'
#
loop_
_entity.id
_entity.type
_entity.pdbx_description
1 polymer ?
#
loop_
_entity_poly.entity_id
_entity_poly.type
_entity_poly.pdbx_seq_one_letter_code
_entity_poly.pdbx_strand_id
1 'polypeptide(L)'
;MRTILLCTLCGFILSACKKEEGVGGDASITGQVWTYAMNGSFTDTIAEYPAEDTYVYIVYGDNTGFDKRIKTDYNGYFKFNYLYPGDYTIYVYSFDPLEIDGQRAVIEHVNIESREENIDMGRIEILSQP
;
A
#
# COMPACT_ATOMS: atom_id res chain seq x y z
N MET A 1 10.00 66.35 17.80
CA MET A 1 10.24 65.39 16.74
C MET A 1 10.12 64.01 17.32
N ARG A 2 9.09 63.33 17.01
CA ARG A 2 8.87 61.93 17.46
C ARG A 2 9.24 61.02 16.33
N THR A 3 10.29 60.27 16.50
CA THR A 3 10.67 59.21 15.59
C THR A 3 9.81 57.98 15.87
N ILE A 4 8.92 57.66 14.99
CA ILE A 4 8.10 56.44 15.08
C ILE A 4 8.96 55.33 14.53
N LEU A 5 9.41 54.44 15.44
CA LEU A 5 10.10 53.18 15.08
C LEU A 5 9.05 52.18 14.68
N LEU A 6 8.88 51.99 13.37
CA LEU A 6 8.02 50.99 12.82
C LEU A 6 8.72 49.65 12.89
N CYS A 7 8.44 48.86 13.94
CA CYS A 7 8.88 47.47 14.02
C CYS A 7 8.06 46.63 13.03
N THR A 8 8.61 46.41 11.86
CA THR A 8 8.07 45.45 10.89
C THR A 8 8.41 44.05 11.43
N LEU A 9 7.42 43.44 12.12
CA LEU A 9 7.49 42.06 12.52
C LEU A 9 7.27 41.19 11.27
N CYS A 10 8.37 40.81 10.64
CA CYS A 10 8.35 39.85 9.53
C CYS A 10 8.04 38.48 10.12
N GLY A 11 6.75 38.12 10.11
CA GLY A 11 6.31 36.81 10.49
C GLY A 11 6.81 35.78 9.47
N PHE A 12 7.87 35.05 9.84
CA PHE A 12 8.27 33.85 9.13
C PHE A 12 7.17 32.82 9.30
N ILE A 13 6.29 32.74 8.30
CA ILE A 13 5.41 31.60 8.16
C ILE A 13 6.29 30.45 7.69
N LEU A 14 6.77 29.64 8.64
CA LEU A 14 7.34 28.34 8.35
C LEU A 14 6.19 27.46 7.83
N SER A 15 5.93 27.56 6.53
CA SER A 15 5.11 26.54 5.89
C SER A 15 5.95 25.26 5.91
N ALA A 16 5.67 24.40 6.89
CA ALA A 16 6.17 23.04 6.88
C ALA A 16 5.60 22.35 5.64
N CYS A 17 6.39 22.24 4.58
CA CYS A 17 6.07 21.43 3.42
C CYS A 17 6.07 19.98 3.85
N LYS A 18 4.93 19.50 4.37
CA LYS A 18 4.70 18.08 4.56
C LYS A 18 4.42 17.50 3.18
N LYS A 19 5.31 16.65 2.70
CA LYS A 19 5.11 15.94 1.45
C LYS A 19 4.00 14.92 1.64
N GLU A 20 3.04 14.93 0.72
CA GLU A 20 1.95 13.98 0.70
C GLU A 20 2.45 12.58 0.30
N GLU A 21 1.71 11.56 0.68
CA GLU A 21 1.96 10.18 0.29
C GLU A 21 2.01 10.05 -1.23
N GLY A 22 2.89 9.19 -1.71
CA GLY A 22 3.06 8.92 -3.12
C GLY A 22 4.51 8.72 -3.52
N VAL A 23 4.77 8.76 -4.82
CA VAL A 23 6.11 8.55 -5.39
C VAL A 23 6.95 9.82 -5.33
N GLY A 24 8.26 9.65 -5.26
CA GLY A 24 9.26 10.71 -5.23
C GLY A 24 10.17 10.66 -4.00
N GLY A 25 9.92 9.76 -3.05
CA GLY A 25 10.72 9.54 -1.87
C GLY A 25 11.72 8.39 -2.03
N ASP A 26 12.27 7.94 -0.90
CA ASP A 26 13.29 6.90 -0.83
C ASP A 26 12.84 5.66 -0.05
N ALA A 27 11.61 5.62 0.41
CA ALA A 27 11.05 4.50 1.14
C ALA A 27 10.43 3.48 0.20
N SER A 28 10.22 2.26 0.71
CA SER A 28 9.59 1.18 -0.05
C SER A 28 8.73 0.28 0.83
N ILE A 29 7.80 -0.39 0.19
CA ILE A 29 6.97 -1.44 0.79
C ILE A 29 7.13 -2.70 -0.04
N THR A 30 7.47 -3.80 0.64
CA THR A 30 7.59 -5.13 0.03
C THR A 30 6.66 -6.10 0.68
N GLY A 31 6.30 -7.14 -0.03
CA GLY A 31 5.52 -8.25 0.49
C GLY A 31 5.49 -9.42 -0.46
N GLN A 32 4.79 -10.45 -0.07
CA GLN A 32 4.58 -11.66 -0.86
C GLN A 32 3.08 -12.01 -0.85
N VAL A 33 2.53 -12.30 -2.01
CA VAL A 33 1.18 -12.82 -2.12
C VAL A 33 1.25 -14.34 -2.20
N TRP A 34 0.49 -14.99 -1.34
CA TRP A 34 0.46 -16.45 -1.22
C TRP A 34 -0.94 -16.98 -1.47
N THR A 35 -1.03 -18.00 -2.31
CA THR A 35 -2.31 -18.56 -2.73
C THR A 35 -2.56 -19.88 -2.02
N TYR A 36 -3.77 -20.02 -1.47
CA TYR A 36 -4.32 -21.27 -1.02
C TYR A 36 -5.37 -21.74 -2.03
N ALA A 37 -5.10 -22.87 -2.68
CA ALA A 37 -6.06 -23.53 -3.57
C ALA A 37 -6.99 -24.39 -2.73
N MET A 38 -8.29 -24.09 -2.78
CA MET A 38 -9.31 -24.78 -2.02
C MET A 38 -9.96 -25.89 -2.87
N ASN A 39 -10.49 -26.90 -2.19
CA ASN A 39 -11.37 -27.89 -2.85
C ASN A 39 -12.69 -27.24 -3.29
N GLY A 40 -13.49 -27.93 -4.09
CA GLY A 40 -14.75 -27.40 -4.61
C GLY A 40 -15.79 -27.01 -3.54
N SER A 41 -15.69 -27.57 -2.36
CA SER A 41 -16.59 -27.30 -1.22
C SER A 41 -16.07 -26.18 -0.31
N PHE A 42 -14.88 -25.63 -0.56
CA PHE A 42 -14.20 -24.66 0.30
C PHE A 42 -14.01 -25.09 1.76
N THR A 43 -13.86 -26.39 1.98
CA THR A 43 -13.67 -26.97 3.32
C THR A 43 -12.19 -27.23 3.64
N ASP A 44 -11.38 -27.54 2.62
CA ASP A 44 -9.98 -27.92 2.78
C ASP A 44 -9.07 -27.24 1.75
N THR A 45 -7.87 -26.89 2.18
CA THR A 45 -6.80 -26.47 1.29
C THR A 45 -6.16 -27.70 0.65
N ILE A 46 -6.13 -27.75 -0.68
CA ILE A 46 -5.56 -28.88 -1.45
C ILE A 46 -4.17 -28.60 -1.97
N ALA A 47 -3.78 -27.33 -2.06
CA ALA A 47 -2.45 -26.88 -2.47
C ALA A 47 -2.21 -25.46 -2.00
N GLU A 48 -0.94 -25.08 -1.89
CA GLU A 48 -0.55 -23.72 -1.63
C GLU A 48 0.71 -23.36 -2.43
N TYR A 49 0.79 -22.13 -2.91
CA TYR A 49 1.89 -21.69 -3.75
C TYR A 49 1.97 -20.15 -3.81
N PRO A 50 3.13 -19.59 -4.22
CA PRO A 50 3.24 -18.15 -4.44
C PRO A 50 2.27 -17.71 -5.55
N ALA A 51 1.60 -16.60 -5.35
CA ALA A 51 0.73 -16.01 -6.36
C ALA A 51 1.57 -15.22 -7.36
N GLU A 52 1.94 -15.84 -8.48
CA GLU A 52 2.65 -15.16 -9.57
C GLU A 52 1.70 -14.31 -10.43
N ASP A 53 2.23 -13.28 -11.04
CA ASP A 53 1.52 -12.44 -12.03
C ASP A 53 0.17 -11.89 -11.52
N THR A 54 0.11 -11.64 -10.23
CA THR A 54 -1.09 -11.18 -9.52
C THR A 54 -1.00 -9.69 -9.24
N TYR A 55 -2.06 -8.95 -9.56
CA TYR A 55 -2.09 -7.51 -9.29
C TYR A 55 -2.16 -7.20 -7.80
N VAL A 56 -1.26 -6.33 -7.38
CA VAL A 56 -1.25 -5.71 -6.06
C VAL A 56 -1.49 -4.22 -6.23
N TYR A 57 -2.45 -3.69 -5.48
CA TYR A 57 -2.90 -2.32 -5.58
C TYR A 57 -2.42 -1.51 -4.39
N ILE A 58 -2.06 -0.26 -4.63
CA ILE A 58 -1.69 0.69 -3.56
C ILE A 58 -2.54 1.95 -3.66
N VAL A 59 -2.98 2.42 -2.51
CA VAL A 59 -3.69 3.70 -2.32
C VAL A 59 -2.81 4.61 -1.48
N TYR A 60 -2.60 5.84 -1.95
CA TYR A 60 -1.82 6.84 -1.24
C TYR A 60 -2.73 7.64 -0.31
N GLY A 61 -2.43 7.61 0.99
CA GLY A 61 -3.19 8.37 1.99
C GLY A 61 -4.68 8.02 1.97
N ASP A 62 -5.51 9.04 1.87
CA ASP A 62 -6.97 8.93 1.90
C ASP A 62 -7.62 8.94 0.50
N ASN A 63 -6.85 8.72 -0.56
CA ASN A 63 -7.39 8.72 -1.91
C ASN A 63 -8.47 7.65 -2.08
N THR A 64 -9.45 7.95 -2.92
CA THR A 64 -10.48 7.00 -3.31
C THR A 64 -10.02 6.22 -4.55
N GLY A 65 -9.99 4.90 -4.46
CA GLY A 65 -9.45 4.06 -5.52
C GLY A 65 -7.93 3.96 -5.49
N PHE A 66 -7.38 3.07 -6.28
CA PHE A 66 -5.94 2.84 -6.30
C PHE A 66 -5.19 3.88 -7.13
N ASP A 67 -3.99 4.22 -6.68
CA ASP A 67 -3.10 5.15 -7.38
C ASP A 67 -2.14 4.42 -8.31
N LYS A 68 -1.77 3.20 -7.97
CA LYS A 68 -0.89 2.34 -8.77
C LYS A 68 -1.22 0.88 -8.52
N ARG A 69 -0.93 0.06 -9.51
CA ARG A 69 -0.93 -1.40 -9.38
C ARG A 69 0.31 -1.97 -10.03
N ILE A 70 0.81 -3.05 -9.46
CA ILE A 70 1.93 -3.82 -10.01
C ILE A 70 1.58 -5.30 -9.96
N LYS A 71 2.26 -6.10 -10.76
CA LYS A 71 2.12 -7.55 -10.70
C LYS A 71 3.22 -8.16 -9.84
N THR A 72 2.88 -9.21 -9.13
CA THR A 72 3.86 -10.03 -8.41
C THR A 72 4.80 -10.73 -9.40
N ASP A 73 6.00 -11.04 -8.92
CA ASP A 73 6.95 -11.85 -9.65
C ASP A 73 6.61 -13.35 -9.57
N TYR A 74 7.49 -14.17 -10.13
CA TYR A 74 7.35 -15.63 -10.14
C TYR A 74 7.20 -16.25 -8.74
N ASN A 75 7.79 -15.62 -7.73
CA ASN A 75 7.73 -16.09 -6.34
C ASN A 75 6.64 -15.37 -5.50
N GLY A 76 5.77 -14.62 -6.14
CA GLY A 76 4.70 -13.88 -5.47
C GLY A 76 5.15 -12.59 -4.81
N TYR A 77 6.40 -12.18 -4.95
CA TYR A 77 6.89 -10.94 -4.36
C TYR A 77 6.48 -9.71 -5.14
N PHE A 78 6.26 -8.63 -4.41
CA PHE A 78 6.01 -7.31 -4.96
C PHE A 78 6.81 -6.26 -4.20
N LYS A 79 7.07 -5.14 -4.86
CA LYS A 79 7.75 -3.99 -4.25
C LYS A 79 7.23 -2.69 -4.84
N PHE A 80 6.78 -1.80 -3.96
CA PHE A 80 6.51 -0.41 -4.27
C PHE A 80 7.68 0.43 -3.82
N ASN A 81 8.40 1.03 -4.77
CA ASN A 81 9.59 1.83 -4.53
C ASN A 81 9.29 3.33 -4.52
N TYR A 82 10.25 4.10 -4.05
CA TYR A 82 10.29 5.56 -4.17
C TYR A 82 9.08 6.24 -3.54
N LEU A 83 8.72 5.78 -2.34
CA LEU A 83 7.60 6.31 -1.60
C LEU A 83 8.03 7.39 -0.59
N TYR A 84 7.18 8.40 -0.41
CA TYR A 84 7.29 9.32 0.71
C TYR A 84 6.76 8.69 2.00
N PRO A 85 7.20 9.16 3.19
CA PRO A 85 6.55 8.79 4.44
C PRO A 85 5.06 9.14 4.44
N GLY A 86 4.27 8.34 5.13
CA GLY A 86 2.84 8.52 5.27
C GLY A 86 2.09 7.20 5.33
N ASP A 87 0.78 7.29 5.17
CA ASP A 87 -0.13 6.16 5.25
C ASP A 87 -0.45 5.61 3.87
N TYR A 88 -0.41 4.28 3.77
CA TYR A 88 -0.69 3.56 2.54
C TYR A 88 -1.66 2.42 2.81
N THR A 89 -2.52 2.14 1.85
CA THR A 89 -3.36 0.96 1.85
C THR A 89 -2.95 0.08 0.68
N ILE A 90 -2.70 -1.20 0.96
CA ILE A 90 -2.35 -2.20 -0.03
C ILE A 90 -3.43 -3.27 -0.03
N TYR A 91 -3.89 -3.68 -1.20
CA TYR A 91 -4.87 -4.74 -1.29
C TYR A 91 -4.65 -5.63 -2.51
N VAL A 92 -5.11 -6.86 -2.36
CA VAL A 92 -5.12 -7.90 -3.39
C VAL A 92 -6.49 -8.55 -3.40
N TYR A 93 -7.00 -8.90 -4.54
CA TYR A 93 -8.27 -9.62 -4.63
C TYR A 93 -8.09 -11.12 -4.36
N SER A 94 -8.93 -11.64 -3.51
CA SER A 94 -9.07 -13.06 -3.20
C SER A 94 -10.40 -13.58 -3.74
N PHE A 95 -10.44 -14.83 -4.18
CA PHE A 95 -11.71 -15.46 -4.53
C PHE A 95 -12.60 -15.58 -3.28
N ASP A 96 -13.87 -15.23 -3.43
CA ASP A 96 -14.89 -15.41 -2.38
C ASP A 96 -16.21 -15.81 -3.04
N PRO A 97 -16.66 -17.05 -2.81
CA PRO A 97 -17.88 -17.55 -3.43
C PRO A 97 -19.16 -16.89 -2.90
N LEU A 98 -19.07 -16.17 -1.77
CA LEU A 98 -20.22 -15.48 -1.17
C LEU A 98 -20.43 -14.08 -1.77
N GLU A 99 -19.45 -13.56 -2.48
CA GLU A 99 -19.56 -12.28 -3.15
C GLU A 99 -20.16 -12.41 -4.54
N ILE A 100 -20.92 -11.38 -4.96
CA ILE A 100 -21.64 -11.38 -6.25
C ILE A 100 -20.67 -11.51 -7.43
N ASP A 101 -19.54 -10.82 -7.36
CA ASP A 101 -18.49 -10.86 -8.40
C ASP A 101 -17.44 -11.96 -8.16
N GLY A 102 -17.59 -12.76 -7.10
CA GLY A 102 -16.67 -13.82 -6.74
C GLY A 102 -15.35 -13.35 -6.15
N GLN A 103 -15.24 -12.08 -5.79
CA GLN A 103 -13.99 -11.48 -5.30
C GLN A 103 -14.19 -10.68 -4.02
N ARG A 104 -13.18 -10.73 -3.17
CA ARG A 104 -13.07 -9.90 -1.97
C ARG A 104 -11.66 -9.30 -1.91
N ALA A 105 -11.58 -8.03 -1.57
CA ALA A 105 -10.29 -7.38 -1.33
C ALA A 105 -9.72 -7.78 0.04
N VAL A 106 -8.48 -8.26 0.05
CA VAL A 106 -7.69 -8.45 1.26
C VAL A 106 -6.89 -7.18 1.45
N ILE A 107 -7.21 -6.40 2.48
CA ILE A 107 -6.73 -5.04 2.68
C ILE A 107 -5.76 -5.00 3.85
N GLU A 108 -4.60 -4.36 3.62
CA GLU A 108 -3.58 -4.12 4.64
C GLU A 108 -3.21 -2.64 4.67
N HIS A 109 -3.08 -2.09 5.87
CA HIS A 109 -2.63 -0.73 6.07
C HIS A 109 -1.16 -0.70 6.47
N VAL A 110 -0.39 0.18 5.84
CA VAL A 110 1.05 0.33 6.07
C VAL A 110 1.36 1.78 6.33
N ASN A 111 2.07 2.07 7.41
CA ASN A 111 2.57 3.40 7.72
C ASN A 111 4.09 3.45 7.52
N ILE A 112 4.57 4.41 6.74
CA ILE A 112 5.99 4.72 6.58
C ILE A 112 6.31 5.95 7.43
N GLU A 113 7.16 5.78 8.43
CA GLU A 113 7.54 6.86 9.35
C GLU A 113 8.81 7.57 8.94
N SER A 114 9.78 6.84 8.38
CA SER A 114 11.12 7.36 8.05
C SER A 114 11.32 7.46 6.55
N ARG A 115 12.11 8.44 6.11
CA ARG A 115 12.35 8.76 4.68
C ARG A 115 12.96 7.61 3.88
N GLU A 116 13.77 6.76 4.49
CA GLU A 116 14.49 5.66 3.84
C GLU A 116 14.05 4.29 4.37
N GLU A 117 12.86 4.22 4.94
CA GLU A 117 12.35 2.99 5.54
C GLU A 117 11.93 1.99 4.46
N ASN A 118 12.38 0.75 4.63
CA ASN A 118 11.92 -0.38 3.82
C ASN A 118 11.03 -1.26 4.69
N ILE A 119 9.74 -1.26 4.43
CA ILE A 119 8.77 -2.06 5.18
C ILE A 119 8.54 -3.37 4.45
N ASP A 120 8.83 -4.48 5.12
CA ASP A 120 8.40 -5.80 4.70
C ASP A 120 7.08 -6.12 5.42
N MET A 121 6.00 -6.09 4.69
CA MET A 121 4.67 -6.35 5.25
C MET A 121 4.33 -7.83 5.39
N GLY A 122 5.24 -8.72 5.00
CA GLY A 122 5.03 -10.15 5.06
C GLY A 122 4.12 -10.68 3.96
N ARG A 123 3.33 -11.70 4.27
CA ARG A 123 2.44 -12.35 3.31
C ARG A 123 1.03 -11.77 3.32
N ILE A 124 0.48 -11.59 2.13
CA ILE A 124 -0.95 -11.43 1.91
C ILE A 124 -1.47 -12.76 1.38
N GLU A 125 -2.39 -13.36 2.11
CA GLU A 125 -2.95 -14.68 1.78
C GLU A 125 -4.25 -14.52 1.02
N ILE A 126 -4.36 -15.19 -0.11
CA ILE A 126 -5.54 -15.18 -0.97
C ILE A 126 -5.99 -16.60 -1.27
N LEU A 127 -7.26 -16.72 -1.63
CA LEU A 127 -7.84 -17.97 -2.11
C LEU A 127 -7.95 -17.94 -3.64
N SER A 128 -7.64 -19.06 -4.27
CA SER A 128 -7.88 -19.23 -5.71
C SER A 128 -9.26 -19.82 -5.97
N GLN A 129 -9.78 -19.56 -7.16
CA GLN A 129 -10.97 -20.24 -7.64
C GLN A 129 -10.67 -21.74 -7.79
N PRO A 130 -11.60 -22.59 -7.37
CA PRO A 130 -11.44 -24.06 -7.52
C PRO A 130 -11.33 -24.51 -8.96
#